data_fce10756e1f4e6468c7f8a75972ceb1f
#
_entry.id   fce10756e1f4e6468c7f8a75972ceb1f
#
_cell.length_a   1.000
_cell.length_b   1.000
_cell.length_c   1.000
_cell.angle_alpha   90.00
_cell.angle_beta   90.00
_cell.angle_gamma   90.00
#
_symmetry.space_group_name_H-M   'P 1'
#
loop_
_entity.id
_entity.type
_entity.pdbx_description
1 polymer ?
#
loop_
_entity_poly.entity_id
_entity_poly.type
_entity_poly.pdbx_seq_one_letter_code
_entity_poly.pdbx_strand_id
1 'polypeptide(L)'
;KPPQPPILSPTDLSQVKPEQISAEYEKAVQELFPTDGWTVPIKLGDSLLKLVEVGAIDLEKFKKLYESRGGLSEEQLRILTEPSDEEITINFENSNFLLNILWPLGLANKNPVLEESPMNGPLVSRFASSGGWILGKDNDGGVYFNKFEIIRLTPEEQTIAQYVAENTYRPCCGNPTSFPDCNHGAALLGLIELGASEGLTQEQLFDISLKFNSFWFPETYLEIALFYKLKQGIDWPKVNPEEAMGYNFSSGPGWLTYVRPEIDKIRHFLPQEGNGTSCGV
;
A
#
# COMPACT_ATOMS: atom_id res chain seq x y z
N LYS A 1 27.59 11.64 4.42
CA LYS A 1 27.25 10.28 3.93
C LYS A 1 27.50 9.32 5.08
N PRO A 2 26.50 8.54 5.54
CA PRO A 2 26.77 7.42 6.43
C PRO A 2 27.67 6.42 5.69
N PRO A 3 28.53 5.66 6.41
CA PRO A 3 29.34 4.62 5.80
C PRO A 3 28.42 3.56 5.20
N GLN A 4 28.61 3.26 3.91
CA GLN A 4 27.95 2.13 3.29
C GLN A 4 28.36 0.84 4.03
N PRO A 5 27.41 -0.05 4.37
CA PRO A 5 27.75 -1.33 4.93
C PRO A 5 28.67 -2.10 3.97
N PRO A 6 29.56 -2.96 4.50
CA PRO A 6 30.45 -3.74 3.65
C PRO A 6 29.62 -4.56 2.68
N ILE A 7 29.91 -4.42 1.38
CA ILE A 7 29.33 -5.25 0.31
C ILE A 7 29.85 -6.66 0.57
N LEU A 8 29.09 -7.45 1.32
CA LEU A 8 29.27 -8.89 1.35
C LEU A 8 29.05 -9.39 -0.09
N SER A 9 29.97 -10.21 -0.58
CA SER A 9 29.80 -10.83 -1.90
C SER A 9 28.43 -11.49 -1.94
N PRO A 10 27.57 -11.15 -2.94
CA PRO A 10 26.17 -11.58 -2.92
C PRO A 10 26.10 -13.11 -2.90
N THR A 11 25.48 -13.65 -1.85
CA THR A 11 25.31 -15.10 -1.67
C THR A 11 24.53 -15.67 -2.86
N ASP A 12 25.01 -16.74 -3.48
CA ASP A 12 24.20 -17.49 -4.45
C ASP A 12 23.15 -18.29 -3.68
N LEU A 13 21.88 -17.93 -3.85
CA LEU A 13 20.77 -18.54 -3.11
C LEU A 13 20.64 -20.05 -3.38
N SER A 14 21.11 -20.56 -4.51
CA SER A 14 21.13 -22.00 -4.79
C SER A 14 22.01 -22.82 -3.82
N GLN A 15 22.90 -22.16 -3.08
CA GLN A 15 23.79 -22.79 -2.10
C GLN A 15 23.26 -22.71 -0.66
N VAL A 16 22.13 -22.04 -0.42
CA VAL A 16 21.51 -21.90 0.90
C VAL A 16 20.81 -23.21 1.27
N LYS A 17 21.00 -23.68 2.50
CA LYS A 17 20.40 -24.93 2.97
C LYS A 17 18.88 -24.80 3.14
N PRO A 18 18.09 -25.85 2.84
CA PRO A 18 16.62 -25.81 3.01
C PRO A 18 16.17 -25.43 4.42
N GLU A 19 16.85 -25.92 5.44
CA GLU A 19 16.51 -25.63 6.84
C GLU A 19 16.70 -24.15 7.18
N GLN A 20 17.71 -23.51 6.58
CA GLN A 20 17.94 -22.07 6.74
C GLN A 20 16.86 -21.28 6.01
N ILE A 21 16.48 -21.70 4.80
CA ILE A 21 15.40 -21.04 4.04
C ILE A 21 14.10 -21.07 4.81
N SER A 22 13.71 -22.23 5.37
CA SER A 22 12.50 -22.37 6.17
C SER A 22 12.52 -21.49 7.42
N ALA A 23 13.65 -21.48 8.14
CA ALA A 23 13.79 -20.67 9.35
C ALA A 23 13.70 -19.15 9.06
N GLU A 24 14.34 -18.69 7.97
CA GLU A 24 14.27 -17.28 7.58
C GLU A 24 12.90 -16.90 7.02
N TYR A 25 12.19 -17.81 6.36
CA TYR A 25 10.81 -17.61 5.93
C TYR A 25 9.86 -17.43 7.13
N GLU A 26 9.92 -18.31 8.12
CA GLU A 26 9.10 -18.21 9.34
C GLU A 26 9.38 -16.90 10.09
N LYS A 27 10.66 -16.52 10.17
CA LYS A 27 11.08 -15.26 10.78
C LYS A 27 10.53 -14.05 9.99
N ALA A 28 10.63 -14.05 8.67
CA ALA A 28 10.09 -13.00 7.81
C ALA A 28 8.58 -12.85 7.96
N VAL A 29 7.84 -13.96 8.07
CA VAL A 29 6.38 -13.94 8.34
C VAL A 29 6.08 -13.21 9.65
N GLN A 30 6.82 -13.50 10.73
CA GLN A 30 6.61 -12.88 12.04
C GLN A 30 6.98 -11.38 12.04
N GLU A 31 8.04 -11.01 11.32
CA GLU A 31 8.52 -9.62 11.24
C GLU A 31 7.63 -8.74 10.36
N LEU A 32 7.07 -9.30 9.28
CA LEU A 32 6.16 -8.58 8.36
C LEU A 32 4.73 -8.49 8.91
N PHE A 33 4.26 -9.59 9.51
CA PHE A 33 2.86 -9.78 9.86
C PHE A 33 2.69 -10.17 11.34
N PRO A 34 2.93 -9.23 12.28
CA PRO A 34 2.65 -9.49 13.68
C PRO A 34 1.18 -9.83 13.87
N THR A 35 0.88 -10.71 14.83
CA THR A 35 -0.48 -11.25 15.07
C THR A 35 -1.54 -10.16 15.22
N ASP A 36 -1.20 -9.08 15.93
CA ASP A 36 -2.12 -7.97 16.16
C ASP A 36 -2.10 -6.91 15.03
N GLY A 37 -1.29 -7.13 13.99
CA GLY A 37 -1.07 -6.18 12.92
C GLY A 37 -0.13 -5.02 13.30
N TRP A 38 -0.13 -3.98 12.48
CA TRP A 38 0.63 -2.75 12.71
C TRP A 38 -0.30 -1.59 13.01
N THR A 39 -0.20 -1.00 14.20
CA THR A 39 -0.81 0.29 14.51
C THR A 39 0.10 1.42 14.04
N VAL A 40 -0.45 2.36 13.31
CA VAL A 40 0.27 3.52 12.75
C VAL A 40 -0.34 4.82 13.29
N PRO A 41 0.46 5.87 13.53
CA PRO A 41 -0.02 7.13 14.12
C PRO A 41 -0.74 7.99 13.07
N ILE A 42 -1.73 7.41 12.40
CA ILE A 42 -2.59 8.06 11.41
C ILE A 42 -4.03 7.86 11.85
N LYS A 43 -4.82 8.93 11.75
CA LYS A 43 -6.24 8.94 12.07
C LYS A 43 -7.05 9.25 10.81
N LEU A 44 -8.23 8.68 10.70
CA LEU A 44 -9.14 8.98 9.59
C LEU A 44 -9.84 10.34 9.76
N GLY A 45 -9.98 10.82 11.00
CA GLY A 45 -10.69 12.06 11.30
C GLY A 45 -12.10 12.03 10.72
N ASP A 46 -12.47 13.08 10.01
CA ASP A 46 -13.74 13.23 9.29
C ASP A 46 -13.65 12.88 7.79
N SER A 47 -12.50 12.35 7.32
CA SER A 47 -12.24 12.14 5.90
C SER A 47 -13.24 11.19 5.25
N LEU A 48 -13.61 10.10 5.92
CA LEU A 48 -14.58 9.14 5.37
C LEU A 48 -15.98 9.68 5.37
N LEU A 49 -16.37 10.43 6.40
CA LEU A 49 -17.66 11.12 6.45
C LEU A 49 -17.79 12.07 5.25
N LYS A 50 -16.77 12.87 4.96
CA LYS A 50 -16.72 13.74 3.79
C LYS A 50 -16.83 12.98 2.47
N LEU A 51 -16.17 11.82 2.34
CA LEU A 51 -16.28 10.98 1.13
C LEU A 51 -17.71 10.46 0.91
N VAL A 52 -18.41 10.10 1.98
CA VAL A 52 -19.82 9.71 1.94
C VAL A 52 -20.72 10.90 1.56
N GLU A 53 -20.50 12.06 2.17
CA GLU A 53 -21.26 13.29 1.88
C GLU A 53 -21.17 13.69 0.40
N VAL A 54 -19.97 13.67 -0.18
CA VAL A 54 -19.77 14.01 -1.59
C VAL A 54 -20.15 12.87 -2.54
N GLY A 55 -20.48 11.70 -2.01
CA GLY A 55 -20.92 10.54 -2.76
C GLY A 55 -19.82 9.74 -3.43
N ALA A 56 -18.55 10.01 -3.11
CA ALA A 56 -17.41 9.18 -3.54
C ALA A 56 -17.47 7.79 -2.88
N ILE A 57 -18.08 7.68 -1.72
CA ILE A 57 -18.52 6.42 -1.11
C ILE A 57 -20.06 6.45 -1.03
N ASP A 58 -20.71 5.44 -1.59
CA ASP A 58 -22.14 5.16 -1.39
C ASP A 58 -22.27 4.05 -0.34
N LEU A 59 -22.85 4.37 0.82
CA LEU A 59 -22.93 3.44 1.94
C LEU A 59 -23.65 2.14 1.62
N GLU A 60 -24.71 2.18 0.81
CA GLU A 60 -25.48 0.98 0.48
C GLU A 60 -24.69 0.08 -0.49
N LYS A 61 -24.03 0.66 -1.50
CA LYS A 61 -23.12 -0.10 -2.36
C LYS A 61 -21.94 -0.67 -1.57
N PHE A 62 -21.37 0.13 -0.67
CA PHE A 62 -20.24 -0.28 0.15
C PHE A 62 -20.61 -1.45 1.10
N LYS A 63 -21.76 -1.39 1.77
CA LYS A 63 -22.30 -2.51 2.58
C LYS A 63 -22.49 -3.76 1.72
N LYS A 64 -23.09 -3.61 0.53
CA LYS A 64 -23.33 -4.73 -0.38
C LYS A 64 -22.04 -5.41 -0.85
N LEU A 65 -20.96 -4.66 -1.03
CA LEU A 65 -19.65 -5.20 -1.38
C LEU A 65 -19.14 -6.22 -0.36
N TYR A 66 -19.48 -6.02 0.92
CA TYR A 66 -19.05 -6.89 2.02
C TYR A 66 -20.04 -7.97 2.42
N GLU A 67 -21.28 -8.00 1.86
CA GLU A 67 -22.30 -9.00 2.24
C GLU A 67 -21.80 -10.44 2.09
N SER A 68 -21.08 -10.75 0.99
CA SER A 68 -20.53 -12.09 0.74
C SER A 68 -19.37 -12.47 1.67
N ARG A 69 -18.80 -11.48 2.39
CA ARG A 69 -17.66 -11.62 3.32
C ARG A 69 -18.10 -11.55 4.79
N GLY A 70 -19.38 -11.67 5.06
CA GLY A 70 -19.94 -11.61 6.43
C GLY A 70 -20.45 -10.21 6.86
N GLY A 71 -20.44 -9.24 5.95
CA GLY A 71 -20.85 -7.86 6.22
C GLY A 71 -19.75 -6.98 6.81
N LEU A 72 -20.07 -5.71 7.03
CA LEU A 72 -19.21 -4.78 7.77
C LEU A 72 -19.42 -4.94 9.28
N SER A 73 -18.34 -4.82 10.06
CA SER A 73 -18.45 -4.75 11.52
C SER A 73 -19.10 -3.43 11.98
N GLU A 74 -19.57 -3.39 13.23
CA GLU A 74 -20.11 -2.15 13.80
C GLU A 74 -19.07 -1.02 13.79
N GLU A 75 -17.81 -1.33 14.05
CA GLU A 75 -16.71 -0.40 13.98
C GLU A 75 -16.47 0.13 12.56
N GLN A 76 -16.44 -0.76 11.56
CA GLN A 76 -16.31 -0.37 10.17
C GLN A 76 -17.46 0.51 9.68
N LEU A 77 -18.70 0.25 10.16
CA LEU A 77 -19.83 1.11 9.87
C LEU A 77 -19.71 2.47 10.57
N ARG A 78 -19.26 2.47 11.83
CA ARG A 78 -19.09 3.71 12.61
C ARG A 78 -18.11 4.66 11.92
N ILE A 79 -16.93 4.21 11.51
CA ILE A 79 -15.92 5.07 10.86
C ILE A 79 -16.34 5.61 9.49
N LEU A 80 -17.34 4.99 8.84
CA LEU A 80 -17.94 5.50 7.59
C LEU A 80 -19.02 6.59 7.85
N THR A 81 -19.53 6.70 9.08
CA THR A 81 -20.67 7.56 9.42
C THR A 81 -20.35 8.59 10.50
N GLU A 82 -19.23 8.44 11.19
CA GLU A 82 -18.79 9.30 12.29
C GLU A 82 -17.28 9.59 12.14
N PRO A 83 -16.80 10.75 12.63
CA PRO A 83 -15.36 11.01 12.72
C PRO A 83 -14.66 9.97 13.62
N SER A 84 -13.42 9.61 13.28
CA SER A 84 -12.60 8.68 14.06
C SER A 84 -11.24 9.28 14.39
N ASP A 85 -10.98 9.46 15.70
CA ASP A 85 -9.67 9.90 16.22
C ASP A 85 -8.79 8.72 16.64
N GLU A 86 -9.20 7.49 16.36
CA GLU A 86 -8.43 6.29 16.64
C GLU A 86 -7.32 6.09 15.61
N GLU A 87 -6.17 5.64 16.07
CA GLU A 87 -5.05 5.27 15.20
C GLU A 87 -5.40 4.04 14.36
N ILE A 88 -4.98 4.04 13.09
CA ILE A 88 -5.27 2.92 12.19
C ILE A 88 -4.39 1.72 12.53
N THR A 89 -5.00 0.56 12.69
CA THR A 89 -4.29 -0.72 12.74
C THR A 89 -4.58 -1.50 11.47
N ILE A 90 -3.53 -1.95 10.77
CA ILE A 90 -3.65 -2.84 9.61
C ILE A 90 -3.30 -4.27 9.98
N ASN A 91 -4.16 -5.21 9.57
CA ASN A 91 -3.96 -6.65 9.68
C ASN A 91 -4.63 -7.37 8.50
N PHE A 92 -4.53 -8.71 8.43
CA PHE A 92 -5.14 -9.47 7.32
C PHE A 92 -6.67 -9.39 7.28
N GLU A 93 -7.34 -9.22 8.42
CA GLU A 93 -8.80 -9.19 8.49
C GLU A 93 -9.37 -7.90 7.89
N ASN A 94 -8.65 -6.77 8.07
CA ASN A 94 -9.12 -5.45 7.66
C ASN A 94 -8.38 -4.84 6.46
N SER A 95 -7.31 -5.47 5.95
CA SER A 95 -6.47 -4.91 4.88
C SER A 95 -7.28 -4.56 3.62
N ASN A 96 -8.26 -5.40 3.24
CA ASN A 96 -9.14 -5.12 2.10
C ASN A 96 -10.11 -3.96 2.39
N PHE A 97 -10.64 -3.87 3.62
CA PHE A 97 -11.47 -2.75 4.01
C PHE A 97 -10.68 -1.43 3.97
N LEU A 98 -9.47 -1.42 4.54
CA LEU A 98 -8.59 -0.24 4.50
C LEU A 98 -8.23 0.15 3.07
N LEU A 99 -7.97 -0.80 2.17
CA LEU A 99 -7.78 -0.53 0.75
C LEU A 99 -8.97 0.23 0.17
N ASN A 100 -10.19 -0.26 0.42
CA ASN A 100 -11.41 0.27 -0.18
C ASN A 100 -11.88 1.62 0.41
N ILE A 101 -11.43 2.02 1.59
CA ILE A 101 -11.69 3.35 2.14
C ILE A 101 -10.60 4.37 1.77
N LEU A 102 -9.35 3.93 1.68
CA LEU A 102 -8.21 4.79 1.31
C LEU A 102 -8.17 5.07 -0.20
N TRP A 103 -8.61 4.15 -1.04
CA TRP A 103 -8.68 4.33 -2.48
C TRP A 103 -9.54 5.54 -2.89
N PRO A 104 -10.83 5.66 -2.48
CA PRO A 104 -11.60 6.85 -2.78
C PRO A 104 -11.01 8.12 -2.18
N LEU A 105 -10.34 8.05 -1.05
CA LEU A 105 -9.69 9.20 -0.44
C LEU A 105 -8.57 9.74 -1.33
N GLY A 106 -7.61 8.90 -1.70
CA GLY A 106 -6.46 9.32 -2.52
C GLY A 106 -6.83 9.68 -3.96
N LEU A 107 -8.02 9.30 -4.46
CA LEU A 107 -8.48 9.71 -5.78
C LEU A 107 -9.31 10.99 -5.76
N ALA A 108 -10.15 11.18 -4.74
CA ALA A 108 -11.11 12.28 -4.66
C ALA A 108 -10.56 13.53 -3.99
N ASN A 109 -9.56 13.38 -3.10
CA ASN A 109 -8.93 14.51 -2.45
C ASN A 109 -8.19 15.40 -3.46
N LYS A 110 -8.41 16.70 -3.35
CA LYS A 110 -7.75 17.69 -4.21
C LYS A 110 -6.30 17.86 -3.79
N ASN A 111 -5.37 17.46 -4.69
CA ASN A 111 -3.95 17.46 -4.42
C ASN A 111 -3.13 17.79 -5.69
N PRO A 112 -2.07 18.62 -5.61
CA PRO A 112 -1.17 18.90 -6.72
C PRO A 112 -0.57 17.64 -7.36
N VAL A 113 -0.30 16.59 -6.60
CA VAL A 113 0.16 15.28 -7.13
C VAL A 113 -0.79 14.76 -8.22
N LEU A 114 -2.10 14.87 -8.00
CA LEU A 114 -3.10 14.47 -9.00
C LEU A 114 -3.23 15.46 -10.16
N GLU A 115 -3.02 16.75 -9.91
CA GLU A 115 -3.02 17.77 -10.98
C GLU A 115 -1.90 17.54 -11.98
N GLU A 116 -0.71 17.12 -11.50
CA GLU A 116 0.47 16.81 -12.30
C GLU A 116 0.52 15.38 -12.83
N SER A 117 -0.37 14.51 -12.33
CA SER A 117 -0.43 13.10 -12.70
C SER A 117 -0.79 12.91 -14.18
N PRO A 118 -0.19 11.91 -14.87
CA PRO A 118 -0.62 11.48 -16.21
C PRO A 118 -2.10 11.07 -16.29
N MET A 119 -2.76 10.82 -15.14
CA MET A 119 -4.20 10.56 -15.09
C MET A 119 -5.04 11.80 -15.36
N ASN A 120 -4.52 12.99 -15.10
CA ASN A 120 -5.27 14.23 -15.24
C ASN A 120 -5.54 14.56 -16.70
N GLY A 121 -6.72 14.19 -17.19
CA GLY A 121 -7.10 14.41 -18.56
C GLY A 121 -8.39 13.69 -18.99
N PRO A 122 -8.75 13.76 -20.27
CA PRO A 122 -10.02 13.23 -20.78
C PRO A 122 -10.14 11.70 -20.72
N LEU A 123 -9.05 11.01 -20.40
CA LEU A 123 -9.02 9.54 -20.30
C LEU A 123 -9.02 9.05 -18.84
N VAL A 124 -9.23 9.93 -17.86
CA VAL A 124 -9.21 9.58 -16.43
C VAL A 124 -10.09 8.36 -16.12
N SER A 125 -11.27 8.27 -16.70
CA SER A 125 -12.21 7.14 -16.50
C SER A 125 -11.78 5.81 -17.14
N ARG A 126 -10.60 5.75 -17.78
CA ARG A 126 -10.05 4.51 -18.36
C ARG A 126 -9.03 3.80 -17.47
N PHE A 127 -8.57 4.43 -16.40
CA PHE A 127 -7.66 3.80 -15.45
C PHE A 127 -8.43 2.89 -14.49
N ALA A 128 -7.77 1.85 -13.97
CA ALA A 128 -8.41 0.88 -13.09
C ALA A 128 -8.91 1.52 -11.78
N SER A 129 -8.21 2.54 -11.27
CA SER A 129 -8.61 3.27 -10.06
C SER A 129 -9.85 4.14 -10.23
N SER A 130 -10.22 4.47 -11.45
CA SER A 130 -11.38 5.35 -11.76
C SER A 130 -12.44 4.65 -12.60
N GLY A 131 -12.09 3.99 -13.69
CA GLY A 131 -13.02 3.29 -14.56
C GLY A 131 -13.65 2.04 -13.94
N GLY A 132 -12.95 1.40 -12.98
CA GLY A 132 -13.46 0.27 -12.21
C GLY A 132 -14.25 0.68 -10.96
N TRP A 133 -14.73 1.91 -10.86
CA TRP A 133 -15.35 2.48 -9.67
C TRP A 133 -16.68 1.83 -9.31
N ILE A 134 -16.73 1.15 -8.17
CA ILE A 134 -17.92 0.46 -7.66
C ILE A 134 -18.38 0.99 -6.30
N LEU A 135 -17.64 1.96 -5.74
CA LEU A 135 -17.80 2.42 -4.36
C LEU A 135 -18.72 3.62 -4.22
N GLY A 136 -18.82 4.48 -5.24
CA GLY A 136 -19.54 5.75 -5.17
C GLY A 136 -20.96 5.72 -5.74
N LYS A 137 -21.66 6.84 -5.55
CA LYS A 137 -22.99 7.05 -6.13
C LYS A 137 -22.94 6.98 -7.66
N ASP A 138 -21.92 7.59 -8.28
CA ASP A 138 -21.64 7.41 -9.70
C ASP A 138 -20.79 6.14 -9.90
N ASN A 139 -20.93 5.50 -11.06
CA ASN A 139 -20.16 4.31 -11.44
C ASN A 139 -18.85 4.68 -12.18
N ASP A 140 -18.58 5.97 -12.34
CA ASP A 140 -17.36 6.51 -12.94
C ASP A 140 -16.58 7.30 -11.88
N GLY A 141 -15.46 6.78 -11.43
CA GLY A 141 -14.58 7.44 -10.46
C GLY A 141 -13.95 8.72 -10.99
N GLY A 142 -13.89 8.90 -12.31
CA GLY A 142 -13.39 10.12 -12.93
C GLY A 142 -14.18 11.37 -12.54
N VAL A 143 -15.47 11.23 -12.18
CA VAL A 143 -16.29 12.36 -11.71
C VAL A 143 -15.85 12.88 -10.32
N TYR A 144 -15.12 12.07 -9.57
CA TYR A 144 -14.61 12.41 -8.24
C TYR A 144 -13.13 12.84 -8.28
N PHE A 145 -12.40 12.51 -9.34
CA PHE A 145 -10.97 12.69 -9.45
C PHE A 145 -10.51 14.12 -9.14
N ASN A 146 -9.61 14.26 -8.14
CA ASN A 146 -8.95 15.52 -7.76
C ASN A 146 -9.93 16.68 -7.51
N LYS A 147 -11.05 16.46 -6.85
CA LYS A 147 -12.17 17.41 -6.85
C LYS A 147 -12.48 18.04 -5.51
N PHE A 148 -12.28 17.33 -4.41
CA PHE A 148 -12.80 17.73 -3.11
C PHE A 148 -11.67 18.02 -2.11
N GLU A 149 -11.77 19.12 -1.38
CA GLU A 149 -10.85 19.44 -0.29
C GLU A 149 -11.20 18.62 0.97
N ILE A 150 -10.76 17.36 1.00
CA ILE A 150 -11.01 16.43 2.11
C ILE A 150 -9.91 16.56 3.15
N ILE A 151 -8.65 16.43 2.70
CA ILE A 151 -7.43 16.62 3.50
C ILE A 151 -6.74 17.89 2.99
N ARG A 152 -6.31 18.75 3.90
CA ARG A 152 -5.52 19.94 3.59
C ARG A 152 -4.11 19.75 4.10
N LEU A 153 -3.14 19.99 3.24
CA LEU A 153 -1.73 19.95 3.56
C LEU A 153 -1.15 21.37 3.55
N THR A 154 -0.27 21.66 4.48
CA THR A 154 0.61 22.82 4.39
C THR A 154 1.60 22.64 3.23
N PRO A 155 2.30 23.68 2.75
CA PRO A 155 3.30 23.55 1.70
C PRO A 155 4.42 22.57 2.05
N GLU A 156 4.82 22.49 3.30
CA GLU A 156 5.85 21.59 3.81
C GLU A 156 5.36 20.13 3.80
N GLU A 157 4.16 19.87 4.31
CA GLU A 157 3.52 18.55 4.29
C GLU A 157 3.29 18.07 2.85
N GLN A 158 2.85 18.98 1.96
CA GLN A 158 2.68 18.69 0.53
C GLN A 158 3.99 18.26 -0.12
N THR A 159 5.10 18.95 0.19
CA THR A 159 6.42 18.61 -0.34
C THR A 159 6.85 17.21 0.08
N ILE A 160 6.61 16.85 1.35
CA ILE A 160 6.90 15.51 1.87
C ILE A 160 6.01 14.46 1.19
N ALA A 161 4.68 14.70 1.14
CA ALA A 161 3.73 13.78 0.52
C ALA A 161 4.06 13.53 -0.96
N GLN A 162 4.37 14.57 -1.71
CA GLN A 162 4.76 14.48 -3.12
C GLN A 162 6.02 13.65 -3.29
N TYR A 163 7.09 13.93 -2.52
CA TYR A 163 8.32 13.16 -2.59
C TYR A 163 8.09 11.67 -2.30
N VAL A 164 7.34 11.34 -1.26
CA VAL A 164 7.03 9.95 -0.92
C VAL A 164 6.19 9.29 -2.02
N ALA A 165 5.18 9.99 -2.56
CA ALA A 165 4.35 9.47 -3.64
C ALA A 165 5.13 9.22 -4.95
N GLU A 166 6.12 10.05 -5.26
CA GLU A 166 6.99 9.87 -6.43
C GLU A 166 7.98 8.72 -6.29
N ASN A 167 8.36 8.36 -5.06
CA ASN A 167 9.38 7.36 -4.76
C ASN A 167 8.84 6.05 -4.16
N THR A 168 7.52 5.89 -4.06
CA THR A 168 6.88 4.63 -3.66
C THR A 168 6.20 3.94 -4.83
N TYR A 169 6.31 2.60 -4.85
CA TYR A 169 5.75 1.74 -5.88
C TYR A 169 4.90 0.63 -5.26
N ARG A 170 4.22 -0.15 -6.09
CA ARG A 170 3.41 -1.31 -5.70
C ARG A 170 3.57 -2.45 -6.69
N PRO A 171 3.52 -3.72 -6.24
CA PRO A 171 3.82 -4.90 -7.07
C PRO A 171 2.86 -5.12 -8.26
N CYS A 172 1.66 -4.56 -8.22
CA CYS A 172 0.67 -4.76 -9.29
C CYS A 172 0.97 -4.02 -10.60
N CYS A 173 1.89 -3.04 -10.60
CA CYS A 173 2.22 -2.25 -11.79
C CYS A 173 3.64 -1.66 -11.74
N GLY A 174 4.00 -0.88 -12.75
CA GLY A 174 5.31 -0.20 -12.84
C GLY A 174 5.27 1.30 -12.54
N ASN A 175 4.11 1.84 -12.13
CA ASN A 175 3.93 3.27 -11.92
C ASN A 175 4.20 3.68 -10.46
N PRO A 176 4.75 4.88 -10.18
CA PRO A 176 4.86 5.41 -8.83
C PRO A 176 3.48 5.76 -8.26
N THR A 177 3.39 5.95 -6.95
CA THR A 177 2.14 6.34 -6.27
C THR A 177 1.62 7.70 -6.73
N SER A 178 2.48 8.59 -7.21
CA SER A 178 2.08 9.85 -7.86
C SER A 178 1.32 9.66 -9.20
N PHE A 179 1.36 8.46 -9.76
CA PHE A 179 0.49 8.03 -10.85
C PHE A 179 -0.42 6.88 -10.35
N PRO A 180 -1.52 7.19 -9.66
CA PRO A 180 -2.35 6.22 -8.97
C PRO A 180 -3.37 5.56 -9.91
N ASP A 181 -2.90 4.91 -10.97
CA ASP A 181 -3.69 4.29 -12.03
C ASP A 181 -4.46 3.04 -11.61
N CYS A 182 -4.15 2.47 -10.43
CA CYS A 182 -4.87 1.35 -9.82
C CYS A 182 -5.36 1.69 -8.40
N ASN A 183 -6.29 0.89 -7.86
CA ASN A 183 -6.85 1.07 -6.53
C ASN A 183 -5.79 1.08 -5.42
N HIS A 184 -4.77 0.21 -5.47
CA HIS A 184 -3.66 0.21 -4.50
C HIS A 184 -2.85 1.51 -4.56
N GLY A 185 -2.57 2.03 -5.77
CA GLY A 185 -1.86 3.30 -5.91
C GLY A 185 -2.65 4.48 -5.34
N ALA A 186 -3.96 4.52 -5.61
CA ALA A 186 -4.83 5.54 -5.06
C ALA A 186 -4.97 5.40 -3.53
N ALA A 187 -5.11 4.18 -3.01
CA ALA A 187 -5.17 3.94 -1.57
C ALA A 187 -3.86 4.36 -0.87
N LEU A 188 -2.71 4.05 -1.47
CA LEU A 188 -1.43 4.45 -0.92
C LEU A 188 -1.24 5.98 -0.94
N LEU A 189 -1.71 6.66 -1.98
CA LEU A 189 -1.71 8.13 -2.02
C LEU A 189 -2.57 8.71 -0.88
N GLY A 190 -3.79 8.20 -0.67
CA GLY A 190 -4.65 8.64 0.43
C GLY A 190 -4.03 8.41 1.81
N LEU A 191 -3.32 7.30 2.00
CA LEU A 191 -2.58 7.01 3.22
C LEU A 191 -1.43 8.01 3.45
N ILE A 192 -0.66 8.31 2.41
CA ILE A 192 0.45 9.29 2.46
C ILE A 192 -0.09 10.69 2.79
N GLU A 193 -1.19 11.10 2.18
CA GLU A 193 -1.82 12.39 2.46
C GLU A 193 -2.31 12.50 3.90
N LEU A 194 -2.97 11.44 4.42
CA LEU A 194 -3.39 11.40 5.84
C LEU A 194 -2.18 11.49 6.76
N GLY A 195 -1.16 10.69 6.53
CA GLY A 195 0.04 10.70 7.38
C GLY A 195 0.79 12.04 7.33
N ALA A 196 0.87 12.67 6.16
CA ALA A 196 1.47 14.00 6.03
C ALA A 196 0.67 15.05 6.81
N SER A 197 -0.67 15.00 6.79
CA SER A 197 -1.51 15.92 7.55
C SER A 197 -1.43 15.74 9.08
N GLU A 198 -1.00 14.56 9.55
CA GLU A 198 -0.66 14.29 10.95
C GLU A 198 0.78 14.75 11.32
N GLY A 199 1.51 15.36 10.38
CA GLY A 199 2.87 15.87 10.59
C GLY A 199 3.95 14.79 10.58
N LEU A 200 3.68 13.63 9.96
CA LEU A 200 4.66 12.55 9.88
C LEU A 200 5.82 12.90 8.95
N THR A 201 7.02 12.45 9.32
CA THR A 201 8.22 12.66 8.51
C THR A 201 8.22 11.77 7.27
N GLN A 202 9.06 12.12 6.30
CA GLN A 202 9.28 11.32 5.09
C GLN A 202 9.62 9.85 5.43
N GLU A 203 10.53 9.62 6.38
CA GLU A 203 10.93 8.27 6.81
C GLU A 203 9.76 7.48 7.39
N GLN A 204 8.93 8.11 8.24
CA GLN A 204 7.74 7.48 8.80
C GLN A 204 6.71 7.13 7.72
N LEU A 205 6.52 8.00 6.71
CA LEU A 205 5.60 7.73 5.61
C LEU A 205 6.07 6.57 4.73
N PHE A 206 7.37 6.42 4.47
CA PHE A 206 7.90 5.25 3.77
C PHE A 206 7.70 3.96 4.58
N ASP A 207 7.97 3.98 5.88
CA ASP A 207 7.77 2.83 6.76
C ASP A 207 6.30 2.39 6.82
N ILE A 208 5.39 3.34 6.96
CA ILE A 208 3.95 3.08 6.97
C ILE A 208 3.48 2.55 5.61
N SER A 209 3.94 3.14 4.52
CA SER A 209 3.65 2.68 3.16
C SER A 209 4.11 1.23 2.94
N LEU A 210 5.30 0.88 3.47
CA LEU A 210 5.84 -0.47 3.41
C LEU A 210 4.96 -1.47 4.19
N LYS A 211 4.51 -1.10 5.39
CA LYS A 211 3.60 -1.93 6.21
C LYS A 211 2.29 -2.21 5.48
N PHE A 212 1.65 -1.18 4.92
CA PHE A 212 0.38 -1.35 4.21
C PHE A 212 0.54 -2.19 2.93
N ASN A 213 1.55 -1.89 2.12
CA ASN A 213 1.83 -2.68 0.93
C ASN A 213 2.13 -4.15 1.26
N SER A 214 2.80 -4.43 2.39
CA SER A 214 3.07 -5.80 2.82
C SER A 214 1.78 -6.60 3.04
N PHE A 215 0.75 -6.01 3.67
CA PHE A 215 -0.55 -6.67 3.84
C PHE A 215 -1.37 -6.76 2.54
N TRP A 216 -1.18 -5.82 1.60
CA TRP A 216 -1.86 -5.88 0.30
C TRP A 216 -1.19 -6.86 -0.68
N PHE A 217 0.12 -7.12 -0.51
CA PHE A 217 0.92 -7.98 -1.38
C PHE A 217 1.83 -8.93 -0.57
N PRO A 218 1.26 -9.78 0.32
CA PRO A 218 2.03 -10.50 1.32
C PRO A 218 3.11 -11.40 0.73
N GLU A 219 2.81 -12.12 -0.34
CA GLU A 219 3.76 -13.03 -1.00
C GLU A 219 4.96 -12.28 -1.57
N THR A 220 4.71 -11.15 -2.25
CA THR A 220 5.78 -10.33 -2.82
C THR A 220 6.71 -9.79 -1.74
N TYR A 221 6.15 -9.31 -0.62
CA TYR A 221 6.98 -8.75 0.45
C TYR A 221 7.71 -9.82 1.28
N LEU A 222 7.16 -11.02 1.41
CA LEU A 222 7.90 -12.17 1.94
C LEU A 222 9.11 -12.51 1.05
N GLU A 223 8.94 -12.51 -0.26
CA GLU A 223 10.05 -12.74 -1.19
C GLU A 223 11.11 -11.62 -1.14
N ILE A 224 10.68 -10.36 -1.01
CA ILE A 224 11.59 -9.23 -0.83
C ILE A 224 12.36 -9.36 0.49
N ALA A 225 11.70 -9.73 1.59
CA ALA A 225 12.35 -9.94 2.88
C ALA A 225 13.37 -11.06 2.84
N LEU A 226 13.04 -12.19 2.21
CA LEU A 226 13.96 -13.29 1.97
C LEU A 226 15.16 -12.86 1.11
N PHE A 227 14.92 -12.06 0.07
CA PHE A 227 15.98 -11.52 -0.76
C PHE A 227 16.94 -10.67 0.07
N TYR A 228 16.46 -9.70 0.86
CA TYR A 228 17.30 -8.89 1.73
C TYR A 228 18.09 -9.77 2.72
N LYS A 229 17.42 -10.73 3.34
CA LYS A 229 18.07 -11.60 4.33
C LYS A 229 19.11 -12.52 3.72
N LEU A 230 18.71 -13.34 2.75
CA LEU A 230 19.54 -14.41 2.20
C LEU A 230 20.60 -13.91 1.23
N LYS A 231 20.27 -12.85 0.45
CA LYS A 231 21.18 -12.29 -0.55
C LYS A 231 22.10 -11.21 0.00
N GLN A 232 21.58 -10.34 0.88
CA GLN A 232 22.30 -9.17 1.38
C GLN A 232 22.67 -9.27 2.86
N GLY A 233 22.17 -10.28 3.60
CA GLY A 233 22.43 -10.46 5.03
C GLY A 233 21.71 -9.44 5.92
N ILE A 234 20.67 -8.74 5.41
CA ILE A 234 19.95 -7.70 6.12
C ILE A 234 18.65 -8.28 6.69
N ASP A 235 18.45 -8.20 7.99
CA ASP A 235 17.18 -8.55 8.64
C ASP A 235 16.10 -7.51 8.30
N TRP A 236 14.84 -7.96 8.13
CA TRP A 236 13.74 -7.11 7.70
C TRP A 236 13.58 -5.82 8.53
N PRO A 237 13.65 -5.81 9.87
CA PRO A 237 13.54 -4.58 10.65
C PRO A 237 14.67 -3.55 10.42
N LYS A 238 15.72 -3.92 9.69
CA LYS A 238 16.85 -3.05 9.33
C LYS A 238 16.84 -2.62 7.87
N VAL A 239 15.89 -3.11 7.09
CA VAL A 239 15.73 -2.71 5.69
C VAL A 239 15.33 -1.25 5.64
N ASN A 240 15.95 -0.49 4.73
CA ASN A 240 15.54 0.89 4.49
C ASN A 240 14.17 0.91 3.79
N PRO A 241 13.12 1.50 4.40
CA PRO A 241 11.78 1.51 3.80
C PRO A 241 11.70 2.23 2.46
N GLU A 242 12.45 3.32 2.27
CA GLU A 242 12.50 4.05 0.99
C GLU A 242 13.09 3.18 -0.12
N GLU A 243 14.16 2.43 0.16
CA GLU A 243 14.75 1.48 -0.78
C GLU A 243 13.77 0.34 -1.11
N ALA A 244 13.17 -0.28 -0.08
CA ALA A 244 12.23 -1.38 -0.25
C ALA A 244 10.97 -0.98 -1.03
N MET A 245 10.47 0.26 -0.81
CA MET A 245 9.32 0.82 -1.54
C MET A 245 9.67 1.32 -2.94
N GLY A 246 10.96 1.40 -3.27
CA GLY A 246 11.46 1.88 -4.55
C GLY A 246 11.16 0.94 -5.73
N TYR A 247 11.39 1.44 -6.94
CA TYR A 247 11.09 0.75 -8.20
C TYR A 247 11.64 -0.68 -8.27
N ASN A 248 12.88 -0.89 -7.84
CA ASN A 248 13.57 -2.18 -8.00
C ASN A 248 12.93 -3.32 -7.19
N PHE A 249 12.29 -3.02 -6.09
CA PHE A 249 11.71 -4.02 -5.19
C PHE A 249 10.19 -4.03 -5.25
N SER A 250 9.57 -2.87 -5.16
CA SER A 250 8.11 -2.73 -5.02
C SER A 250 7.37 -2.47 -6.32
N SER A 251 8.03 -2.28 -7.48
CA SER A 251 7.30 -2.30 -8.76
C SER A 251 7.24 -3.71 -9.33
N GLY A 252 6.17 -4.06 -10.05
CA GLY A 252 6.07 -5.35 -10.74
C GLY A 252 7.25 -5.63 -11.67
N PRO A 253 7.63 -4.72 -12.59
CA PRO A 253 8.81 -4.91 -13.44
C PRO A 253 10.13 -5.00 -12.68
N GLY A 254 10.30 -4.19 -11.63
CA GLY A 254 11.51 -4.19 -10.80
C GLY A 254 11.65 -5.51 -10.05
N TRP A 255 10.60 -5.93 -9.34
CA TRP A 255 10.57 -7.21 -8.64
C TRP A 255 10.85 -8.40 -9.58
N LEU A 256 10.22 -8.44 -10.77
CA LEU A 256 10.47 -9.47 -11.78
C LEU A 256 11.92 -9.48 -12.27
N THR A 257 12.60 -8.35 -12.25
CA THR A 257 13.97 -8.23 -12.74
C THR A 257 15.01 -8.53 -11.66
N TYR A 258 14.80 -8.06 -10.44
CA TYR A 258 15.84 -8.07 -9.41
C TYR A 258 15.61 -9.12 -8.31
N VAL A 259 14.36 -9.36 -7.90
CA VAL A 259 14.02 -10.24 -6.79
C VAL A 259 13.68 -11.65 -7.28
N ARG A 260 12.73 -11.76 -8.19
CA ARG A 260 12.16 -13.03 -8.66
C ARG A 260 13.22 -14.04 -9.15
N PRO A 261 14.24 -13.66 -9.94
CA PRO A 261 15.23 -14.64 -10.44
C PRO A 261 16.08 -15.25 -9.32
N GLU A 262 16.29 -14.52 -8.23
CA GLU A 262 17.01 -15.05 -7.06
C GLU A 262 16.12 -15.97 -6.23
N ILE A 263 14.87 -15.58 -6.00
CA ILE A 263 13.90 -16.39 -5.24
C ILE A 263 13.55 -17.68 -5.99
N ASP A 264 13.47 -17.68 -7.31
CA ASP A 264 13.19 -18.89 -8.12
C ASP A 264 14.21 -19.99 -7.90
N LYS A 265 15.45 -19.67 -7.49
CA LYS A 265 16.47 -20.66 -7.13
C LYS A 265 16.12 -21.48 -5.89
N ILE A 266 15.29 -20.92 -4.99
CA ILE A 266 14.88 -21.52 -3.71
C ILE A 266 13.37 -21.75 -3.60
N ARG A 267 12.59 -21.39 -4.62
CA ARG A 267 11.11 -21.42 -4.60
C ARG A 267 10.55 -22.78 -4.20
N HIS A 268 11.17 -23.86 -4.61
CA HIS A 268 10.73 -25.22 -4.31
C HIS A 268 10.86 -25.60 -2.83
N PHE A 269 11.57 -24.81 -2.03
CA PHE A 269 11.65 -24.95 -0.55
C PHE A 269 10.66 -24.06 0.20
N LEU A 270 10.01 -23.11 -0.50
CA LEU A 270 9.02 -22.24 0.11
C LEU A 270 7.66 -22.94 0.18
N PRO A 271 6.78 -22.57 1.12
CA PRO A 271 5.41 -23.05 1.13
C PRO A 271 4.76 -22.82 -0.23
N GLN A 272 4.04 -23.86 -0.74
CA GLN A 272 3.30 -23.72 -2.00
C GLN A 272 2.15 -22.74 -1.80
N GLU A 273 2.01 -21.79 -2.72
CA GLU A 273 0.89 -20.84 -2.75
C GLU A 273 -0.44 -21.61 -2.68
N GLY A 274 -1.18 -21.43 -1.58
CA GLY A 274 -2.61 -21.68 -1.64
C GLY A 274 -3.20 -20.65 -2.61
N ASN A 275 -4.12 -21.04 -3.50
CA ASN A 275 -4.79 -20.18 -4.48
C ASN A 275 -5.31 -18.87 -3.84
N GLY A 276 -4.42 -17.94 -3.53
CA GLY A 276 -4.63 -16.68 -2.84
C GLY A 276 -4.63 -15.53 -3.82
N THR A 277 -5.80 -15.06 -4.10
CA THR A 277 -6.24 -13.71 -4.44
C THR A 277 -5.28 -12.89 -5.32
N SER A 278 -5.49 -13.02 -6.63
CA SER A 278 -5.33 -11.92 -7.58
C SER A 278 -5.99 -10.63 -7.02
N CYS A 279 -5.51 -9.46 -7.43
CA CYS A 279 -6.08 -8.14 -7.14
C CYS A 279 -7.60 -8.12 -7.31
N GLY A 280 -8.35 -8.62 -6.36
CA GLY A 280 -9.79 -8.63 -6.34
C GLY A 280 -10.30 -7.62 -5.32
N VAL A 281 -11.08 -6.66 -5.83
CA VAL A 281 -11.95 -5.81 -5.01
C VAL A 281 -12.94 -6.69 -4.25
#